data_1bdf4a4f0c5a566a6eabae6c6c748789
#
_entry.id   1bdf4a4f0c5a566a6eabae6c6c748789
#
_cell.length_a   1.000
_cell.length_b   1.000
_cell.length_c   1.000
_cell.angle_alpha   90.00
_cell.angle_beta   90.00
_cell.angle_gamma   90.00
#
_symmetry.space_group_name_H-M   'P 1'
#
loop_
_entity.id
_entity.type
_entity.pdbx_description
1 polymer ?
#
loop_
_entity_poly.entity_id
_entity_poly.type
_entity_poly.pdbx_seq_one_letter_code
_entity_poly.pdbx_strand_id
1 'polypeptide(L)'
;MKLKATLTLIAASLFLAACDQSGSAAKENAKAETTKPSGNNTFVYCTAKAPLSFSPALVMEGTSYNASSQQVYNRLVEFKKGSTDLEPALAESWEISDDGLTYTFHLRKGVKFHTTKEFTPTRDFNADDVIFSFQRQLDPNHPYHNVSKGTYPYFKAMKFPDLLKSVEKVDDNTVRITLNKKDATFLASLGMDFISIYSAEYADAMLKAGKPETIDNKPVGTGPFIFVDYKTDQAAQYVANETYWKGRTPLDRLVISIVPDATTRYAKLQAGSCDLILFPNVADLAKMKTDPKVQLLEQKGLNVAYIAFNTEKAPFDNVKVRQALNYAVDKKAIIDAVYQGAGTAAKNPLPPTIWSYNDEIQDYPYDPE
;
A
#
# COMPACT_ATOMS: atom_id res chain seq x y z
N MET A 1 33.53 -51.63 -30.37
CA MET A 1 34.94 -51.47 -29.92
C MET A 1 34.97 -51.06 -28.49
N LYS A 2 35.65 -51.82 -27.68
CA LYS A 2 35.82 -51.67 -26.22
C LYS A 2 36.75 -50.50 -25.91
N LEU A 3 36.58 -49.78 -24.76
CA LEU A 3 37.65 -49.51 -23.78
C LEU A 3 37.09 -48.60 -22.66
N LYS A 4 36.90 -49.13 -21.49
CA LYS A 4 37.71 -49.24 -20.26
C LYS A 4 37.64 -47.98 -19.38
N ALA A 5 37.11 -48.30 -18.19
CA ALA A 5 37.07 -47.53 -16.98
C ALA A 5 38.49 -47.27 -16.39
N THR A 6 38.66 -46.23 -15.63
CA THR A 6 39.69 -46.17 -14.60
C THR A 6 39.14 -45.43 -13.37
N LEU A 7 39.00 -46.17 -12.27
CA LEU A 7 38.75 -45.73 -10.91
C LEU A 7 40.08 -45.24 -10.32
N THR A 8 40.10 -44.15 -9.58
CA THR A 8 41.16 -43.87 -8.62
C THR A 8 40.58 -43.40 -7.30
N LEU A 9 40.66 -44.29 -6.31
CA LEU A 9 40.52 -44.00 -4.86
C LEU A 9 41.80 -43.32 -4.36
N ILE A 10 41.70 -42.29 -3.52
CA ILE A 10 42.71 -41.94 -2.52
C ILE A 10 42.06 -41.63 -1.20
N ALA A 11 42.65 -42.14 -0.18
CA ALA A 11 42.19 -42.41 1.18
C ALA A 11 42.30 -41.17 2.12
N ALA A 12 41.63 -41.34 3.24
CA ALA A 12 41.53 -40.54 4.44
C ALA A 12 42.86 -40.31 5.18
N SER A 13 42.92 -39.19 5.90
CA SER A 13 43.72 -39.10 7.14
C SER A 13 43.04 -38.17 8.15
N LEU A 14 42.61 -38.81 9.27
CA LEU A 14 42.23 -38.16 10.50
C LEU A 14 43.48 -37.59 11.22
N PHE A 15 43.37 -36.41 11.84
CA PHE A 15 44.12 -36.05 13.00
C PHE A 15 43.21 -35.49 14.10
N LEU A 16 43.07 -36.26 15.16
CA LEU A 16 42.64 -35.79 16.48
C LEU A 16 43.85 -35.19 17.22
N ALA A 17 43.61 -34.06 17.88
CA ALA A 17 44.38 -33.70 19.08
C ALA A 17 43.46 -32.96 20.06
N ALA A 18 43.42 -33.46 21.28
CA ALA A 18 42.58 -33.05 22.39
C ALA A 18 43.26 -32.06 23.34
N CYS A 19 42.42 -31.31 24.08
CA CYS A 19 42.53 -30.79 25.45
C CYS A 19 43.75 -29.92 25.85
N ASP A 20 43.50 -28.73 26.41
CA ASP A 20 43.48 -28.57 27.87
C ASP A 20 42.95 -27.20 28.33
N GLN A 21 42.54 -27.16 29.60
CA GLN A 21 41.79 -26.21 30.41
C GLN A 21 42.49 -24.87 30.74
N SER A 22 41.71 -23.88 30.98
CA SER A 22 41.54 -23.12 32.23
C SER A 22 41.42 -21.60 32.02
N GLY A 23 40.28 -21.09 32.40
CA GLY A 23 40.09 -19.98 33.32
C GLY A 23 40.37 -18.56 32.87
N SER A 24 39.35 -17.77 32.66
CA SER A 24 39.10 -16.52 33.38
C SER A 24 37.97 -15.71 32.74
N ALA A 25 37.04 -15.26 33.57
CA ALA A 25 35.89 -14.43 33.16
C ALA A 25 36.36 -13.01 32.81
N ALA A 26 36.05 -12.56 31.60
CA ALA A 26 36.00 -11.16 31.26
C ALA A 26 34.69 -10.89 30.54
N LYS A 27 33.84 -10.05 31.14
CA LYS A 27 32.64 -9.48 30.53
C LYS A 27 33.09 -8.58 29.39
N GLU A 28 32.90 -8.99 28.18
CA GLU A 28 32.99 -8.14 27.01
C GLU A 28 31.59 -7.85 26.47
N ASN A 29 31.31 -6.55 26.38
CA ASN A 29 30.14 -6.01 25.72
C ASN A 29 30.13 -6.46 24.27
N ALA A 30 29.24 -7.39 23.93
CA ALA A 30 28.98 -7.72 22.55
C ALA A 30 28.22 -6.55 21.89
N LYS A 31 28.96 -5.70 21.18
CA LYS A 31 28.38 -4.92 20.08
C LYS A 31 27.73 -5.91 19.13
N ALA A 32 26.43 -5.78 18.94
CA ALA A 32 25.72 -6.48 17.87
C ALA A 32 26.29 -5.99 16.53
N GLU A 33 27.23 -6.73 15.98
CA GLU A 33 27.56 -6.64 14.57
C GLU A 33 26.33 -7.12 13.79
N THR A 34 25.68 -6.17 13.12
CA THR A 34 24.70 -6.48 12.10
C THR A 34 25.42 -7.13 10.93
N THR A 35 25.54 -8.46 10.97
CA THR A 35 25.95 -9.26 9.81
C THR A 35 24.94 -9.01 8.69
N LYS A 36 25.40 -8.41 7.58
CA LYS A 36 24.66 -8.35 6.32
C LYS A 36 24.14 -9.75 5.99
N PRO A 37 22.82 -9.94 5.73
CA PRO A 37 22.33 -11.23 5.25
C PRO A 37 23.00 -11.52 3.90
N SER A 38 23.84 -12.52 3.84
CA SER A 38 24.39 -13.05 2.60
C SER A 38 23.36 -14.02 1.98
N GLY A 39 22.36 -13.48 1.30
CA GLY A 39 21.33 -14.27 0.61
C GLY A 39 20.39 -13.34 -0.14
N ASN A 40 20.01 -13.75 -1.35
CA ASN A 40 19.07 -13.01 -2.20
C ASN A 40 17.67 -13.18 -1.60
N ASN A 41 17.32 -12.39 -0.56
CA ASN A 41 16.05 -12.47 0.17
C ASN A 41 14.95 -11.81 -0.64
N THR A 42 14.39 -12.57 -1.60
CA THR A 42 13.32 -12.14 -2.48
C THR A 42 11.96 -12.55 -1.89
N PHE A 43 11.04 -11.60 -1.81
CA PHE A 43 9.65 -11.84 -1.45
C PHE A 43 8.76 -11.76 -2.69
N VAL A 44 7.95 -12.79 -2.92
CA VAL A 44 7.06 -12.88 -4.07
C VAL A 44 5.60 -12.77 -3.62
N TYR A 45 4.99 -11.64 -3.93
CA TYR A 45 3.56 -11.40 -3.74
C TYR A 45 2.79 -11.74 -5.02
N CYS A 46 1.91 -12.73 -4.97
CA CYS A 46 1.08 -13.12 -6.11
C CYS A 46 -0.30 -12.47 -6.03
N THR A 47 -0.60 -11.59 -6.98
CA THR A 47 -1.85 -10.83 -7.08
C THR A 47 -2.75 -11.34 -8.19
N ALA A 48 -4.07 -11.08 -8.07
CA ALA A 48 -5.06 -11.50 -9.07
C ALA A 48 -5.09 -10.63 -10.33
N LYS A 49 -4.68 -9.36 -10.22
CA LYS A 49 -4.81 -8.37 -11.29
C LYS A 49 -3.50 -7.60 -11.48
N ALA A 50 -3.29 -7.15 -12.69
CA ALA A 50 -2.26 -6.16 -13.01
C ALA A 50 -2.58 -4.80 -12.37
N PRO A 51 -1.58 -4.01 -11.97
CA PRO A 51 -1.79 -2.61 -11.60
C PRO A 51 -2.25 -1.82 -12.83
N LEU A 52 -3.23 -0.95 -12.66
CA LEU A 52 -3.70 -0.06 -13.72
C LEU A 52 -2.74 1.10 -13.96
N SER A 53 -2.02 1.52 -12.93
CA SER A 53 -1.01 2.56 -12.97
C SER A 53 -0.05 2.42 -11.78
N PHE A 54 1.17 2.94 -11.94
CA PHE A 54 2.11 3.14 -10.83
C PHE A 54 2.02 4.56 -10.23
N SER A 55 1.05 5.35 -10.67
CA SER A 55 0.74 6.67 -10.11
C SER A 55 -0.52 6.56 -9.25
N PRO A 56 -0.40 6.57 -7.91
CA PRO A 56 -1.54 6.39 -7.02
C PRO A 56 -2.60 7.50 -7.12
N ALA A 57 -2.23 8.68 -7.58
CA ALA A 57 -3.18 9.78 -7.81
C ALA A 57 -4.19 9.51 -8.95
N LEU A 58 -3.87 8.58 -9.87
CA LEU A 58 -4.65 8.32 -11.08
C LEU A 58 -5.65 7.16 -10.94
N VAL A 59 -5.67 6.47 -9.83
CA VAL A 59 -6.40 5.19 -9.64
C VAL A 59 -7.22 5.17 -8.34
N MET A 60 -8.14 4.19 -8.22
CA MET A 60 -8.95 3.95 -7.03
C MET A 60 -8.98 2.46 -6.65
N GLU A 61 -7.89 1.73 -6.91
CA GLU A 61 -7.91 0.29 -6.66
C GLU A 61 -6.65 -0.22 -5.95
N GLY A 62 -6.85 -1.21 -5.06
CA GLY A 62 -5.84 -1.69 -4.14
C GLY A 62 -4.62 -2.34 -4.80
N THR A 63 -4.76 -2.96 -5.98
CA THR A 63 -3.63 -3.62 -6.65
C THR A 63 -2.58 -2.60 -7.10
N SER A 64 -3.02 -1.47 -7.67
CA SER A 64 -2.12 -0.36 -8.04
C SER A 64 -1.48 0.27 -6.81
N TYR A 65 -2.23 0.43 -5.69
CA TYR A 65 -1.67 0.93 -4.43
C TYR A 65 -0.61 -0.01 -3.87
N ASN A 66 -0.88 -1.33 -3.87
CA ASN A 66 0.11 -2.32 -3.44
C ASN A 66 1.37 -2.30 -4.29
N ALA A 67 1.26 -1.96 -5.58
CA ALA A 67 2.40 -1.88 -6.51
C ALA A 67 3.10 -0.50 -6.50
N SER A 68 2.49 0.55 -5.98
CA SER A 68 3.01 1.92 -6.05
C SER A 68 3.13 2.58 -4.68
N SER A 69 2.05 3.13 -4.14
CA SER A 69 2.07 3.95 -2.91
C SER A 69 2.60 3.22 -1.69
N GLN A 70 2.37 1.91 -1.59
CA GLN A 70 2.80 1.11 -0.44
C GLN A 70 4.30 0.72 -0.52
N GLN A 71 4.89 0.74 -1.71
CA GLN A 71 6.28 0.31 -1.92
C GLN A 71 7.21 1.48 -2.25
N VAL A 72 6.77 2.38 -3.12
CA VAL A 72 7.63 3.38 -3.77
C VAL A 72 7.51 4.75 -3.13
N TYR A 73 6.32 5.10 -2.64
CA TYR A 73 6.04 6.45 -2.16
C TYR A 73 5.88 6.52 -0.64
N ASN A 74 5.91 7.74 -0.11
CA ASN A 74 5.42 8.07 1.21
C ASN A 74 4.46 9.28 1.12
N ARG A 75 3.78 9.58 2.22
CA ARG A 75 2.83 10.68 2.40
C ARG A 75 3.31 11.62 3.50
N LEU A 76 2.64 12.74 3.70
CA LEU A 76 2.97 13.64 4.82
C LEU A 76 2.72 12.96 6.17
N VAL A 77 1.59 12.27 6.28
CA VAL A 77 1.20 11.45 7.42
C VAL A 77 0.84 10.05 6.94
N GLU A 78 0.84 9.07 7.81
CA GLU A 78 0.42 7.70 7.48
C GLU A 78 -0.41 7.11 8.60
N PHE A 79 -1.14 6.04 8.30
CA PHE A 79 -1.86 5.29 9.31
C PHE A 79 -0.91 4.33 10.04
N LYS A 80 -1.05 4.24 11.37
CA LYS A 80 -0.39 3.17 12.14
C LYS A 80 -0.87 1.81 11.62
N LYS A 81 0.04 0.85 11.57
CA LYS A 81 -0.29 -0.49 11.08
C LYS A 81 -1.45 -1.10 11.87
N GLY A 82 -2.49 -1.52 11.14
CA GLY A 82 -3.69 -2.14 11.73
C GLY A 82 -4.61 -1.18 12.47
N SER A 83 -4.46 0.13 12.32
CA SER A 83 -5.24 1.17 12.98
C SER A 83 -5.71 2.24 11.99
N THR A 84 -6.68 3.05 12.41
CA THR A 84 -7.06 4.31 11.76
C THR A 84 -6.40 5.53 12.39
N ASP A 85 -5.55 5.34 13.40
CA ASP A 85 -4.75 6.40 13.99
C ASP A 85 -3.64 6.84 13.03
N LEU A 86 -3.35 8.14 13.06
CA LEU A 86 -2.30 8.72 12.26
C LEU A 86 -0.96 8.78 13.01
N GLU A 87 0.11 8.67 12.25
CA GLU A 87 1.47 8.92 12.73
C GLU A 87 2.25 9.79 11.73
N PRO A 88 3.30 10.51 12.20
CA PRO A 88 4.21 11.26 11.34
C PRO A 88 4.88 10.40 10.27
N ALA A 89 4.95 10.93 9.04
CA ALA A 89 5.69 10.31 7.94
C ALA A 89 6.69 11.29 7.33
N LEU A 90 6.48 11.83 6.12
CA LEU A 90 7.36 12.86 5.55
C LEU A 90 7.22 14.21 6.28
N ALA A 91 6.12 14.46 6.97
CA ALA A 91 6.04 15.49 7.99
C ALA A 91 6.42 14.89 9.36
N GLU A 92 7.35 15.52 10.08
CA GLU A 92 7.74 15.12 11.45
C GLU A 92 6.69 15.56 12.47
N SER A 93 6.03 16.69 12.19
CA SER A 93 4.98 17.27 13.01
C SER A 93 4.10 18.20 12.16
N TRP A 94 2.97 18.57 12.74
CA TRP A 94 2.07 19.58 12.16
C TRP A 94 1.36 20.36 13.25
N GLU A 95 0.95 21.56 12.89
CA GLU A 95 0.16 22.46 13.71
C GLU A 95 -1.17 22.74 13.03
N ILE A 96 -2.22 22.90 13.80
CA ILE A 96 -3.56 23.23 13.31
C ILE A 96 -3.97 24.54 14.00
N SER A 97 -4.37 25.54 13.21
CA SER A 97 -4.85 26.81 13.75
C SER A 97 -6.14 26.63 14.58
N ASP A 98 -6.40 27.53 15.51
CA ASP A 98 -7.57 27.46 16.40
C ASP A 98 -8.90 27.43 15.65
N ASP A 99 -8.95 28.08 14.49
CA ASP A 99 -10.11 28.04 13.60
C ASP A 99 -10.23 26.73 12.81
N GLY A 100 -9.24 25.82 12.90
CA GLY A 100 -9.22 24.53 12.20
C GLY A 100 -9.13 24.64 10.68
N LEU A 101 -8.71 25.78 10.13
CA LEU A 101 -8.63 26.02 8.68
C LEU A 101 -7.23 25.94 8.12
N THR A 102 -6.20 26.13 8.95
CA THR A 102 -4.80 26.16 8.50
C THR A 102 -4.01 25.03 9.15
N TYR A 103 -3.31 24.27 8.32
CA TYR A 103 -2.42 23.18 8.71
C TYR A 103 -1.00 23.53 8.27
N THR A 104 -0.08 23.62 9.22
CA THR A 104 1.35 23.86 8.96
C THR A 104 2.12 22.57 9.22
N PHE A 105 2.75 22.02 8.19
CA PHE A 105 3.53 20.78 8.25
C PHE A 105 5.01 21.09 8.26
N HIS A 106 5.74 20.54 9.24
CA HIS A 106 7.19 20.57 9.33
C HIS A 106 7.75 19.31 8.70
N LEU A 107 8.48 19.47 7.60
CA LEU A 107 8.93 18.38 6.75
C LEU A 107 10.23 17.74 7.28
N ARG A 108 10.33 16.44 7.15
CA ARG A 108 11.53 15.66 7.49
C ARG A 108 12.69 16.04 6.58
N LYS A 109 13.87 16.27 7.17
CA LYS A 109 15.09 16.60 6.44
C LYS A 109 15.89 15.33 6.12
N GLY A 110 16.70 15.38 5.07
CA GLY A 110 17.62 14.30 4.70
C GLY A 110 16.96 13.08 4.06
N VAL A 111 15.68 13.18 3.67
CA VAL A 111 14.97 12.10 2.98
C VAL A 111 15.39 12.08 1.51
N LYS A 112 15.90 10.93 1.05
CA LYS A 112 16.38 10.75 -0.32
C LYS A 112 15.26 10.21 -1.22
N PHE A 113 15.17 10.74 -2.44
CA PHE A 113 14.43 10.07 -3.51
C PHE A 113 15.24 8.91 -4.09
N HIS A 114 14.54 7.97 -4.70
CA HIS A 114 15.17 6.82 -5.35
C HIS A 114 16.04 7.24 -6.53
N THR A 115 17.21 6.62 -6.65
CA THR A 115 18.01 6.64 -7.88
C THR A 115 17.57 5.47 -8.76
N THR A 116 17.25 5.76 -10.01
CA THR A 116 16.83 4.77 -11.02
C THR A 116 17.65 4.92 -12.30
N LYS A 117 17.34 4.12 -13.32
CA LYS A 117 17.99 4.28 -14.64
C LYS A 117 17.59 5.59 -15.32
N GLU A 118 16.39 6.06 -15.03
CA GLU A 118 15.82 7.25 -15.65
C GLU A 118 16.21 8.54 -14.92
N PHE A 119 16.59 8.43 -13.62
CA PHE A 119 16.76 9.63 -12.79
C PHE A 119 17.74 9.41 -11.63
N THR A 120 18.58 10.39 -11.42
CA THR A 120 19.45 10.52 -10.24
C THR A 120 19.11 11.84 -9.54
N PRO A 121 18.56 11.81 -8.32
CA PRO A 121 18.25 13.03 -7.56
C PRO A 121 19.49 13.88 -7.29
N THR A 122 19.37 15.20 -7.38
CA THR A 122 20.44 16.14 -7.02
C THR A 122 20.19 16.81 -5.67
N ARG A 123 18.99 16.66 -5.11
CA ARG A 123 18.59 17.20 -3.81
C ARG A 123 17.74 16.19 -3.04
N ASP A 124 17.59 16.45 -1.74
CA ASP A 124 16.67 15.72 -0.89
C ASP A 124 15.22 16.19 -1.08
N PHE A 125 14.28 15.43 -0.54
CA PHE A 125 12.88 15.81 -0.41
C PHE A 125 12.73 17.15 0.29
N ASN A 126 11.87 18.01 -0.23
CA ASN A 126 11.54 19.30 0.34
C ASN A 126 10.10 19.75 0.01
N ALA A 127 9.75 20.99 0.35
CA ALA A 127 8.43 21.58 0.13
C ALA A 127 8.00 21.62 -1.33
N ASP A 128 8.93 21.75 -2.29
CA ASP A 128 8.59 21.81 -3.72
C ASP A 128 7.93 20.50 -4.20
N ASP A 129 8.32 19.36 -3.62
CA ASP A 129 7.75 18.06 -3.95
C ASP A 129 6.31 17.94 -3.45
N VAL A 130 6.02 18.51 -2.28
CA VAL A 130 4.66 18.59 -1.74
C VAL A 130 3.79 19.49 -2.62
N ILE A 131 4.28 20.70 -2.93
CA ILE A 131 3.57 21.65 -3.81
C ILE A 131 3.27 21.00 -5.16
N PHE A 132 4.26 20.38 -5.81
CA PHE A 132 4.07 19.68 -7.08
C PHE A 132 2.96 18.61 -6.98
N SER A 133 3.00 17.77 -5.93
CA SER A 133 2.07 16.65 -5.76
C SER A 133 0.61 17.10 -5.61
N PHE A 134 0.39 18.23 -4.95
CA PHE A 134 -0.94 18.82 -4.83
C PHE A 134 -1.34 19.60 -6.08
N GLN A 135 -0.47 20.48 -6.61
CA GLN A 135 -0.79 21.33 -7.73
C GLN A 135 -1.06 20.54 -9.01
N ARG A 136 -0.35 19.43 -9.22
CA ARG A 136 -0.65 18.50 -10.31
C ARG A 136 -2.11 18.06 -10.33
N GLN A 137 -2.72 17.83 -9.15
CA GLN A 137 -4.10 17.37 -9.01
C GLN A 137 -5.09 18.53 -8.96
N LEU A 138 -4.69 19.68 -8.40
CA LEU A 138 -5.57 20.81 -8.09
C LEU A 138 -5.70 21.80 -9.26
N ASP A 139 -4.58 22.17 -9.91
CA ASP A 139 -4.56 23.21 -10.93
C ASP A 139 -4.71 22.62 -12.35
N PRO A 140 -5.84 22.88 -13.05
CA PRO A 140 -6.04 22.42 -14.42
C PRO A 140 -5.00 22.94 -15.43
N ASN A 141 -4.31 24.06 -15.12
CA ASN A 141 -3.26 24.63 -15.96
C ASN A 141 -1.87 24.10 -15.66
N HIS A 142 -1.72 23.28 -14.60
CA HIS A 142 -0.43 22.67 -14.26
C HIS A 142 0.03 21.77 -15.40
N PRO A 143 1.31 21.82 -15.85
CA PRO A 143 1.81 21.04 -16.99
C PRO A 143 1.55 19.54 -16.87
N TYR A 144 1.49 19.04 -15.65
CA TYR A 144 1.25 17.62 -15.35
C TYR A 144 -0.22 17.25 -15.16
N HIS A 145 -1.15 18.20 -15.11
CA HIS A 145 -2.55 17.92 -14.78
C HIS A 145 -3.19 16.93 -15.76
N ASN A 146 -2.92 17.09 -17.05
CA ASN A 146 -3.51 16.28 -18.11
C ASN A 146 -2.61 15.14 -18.60
N VAL A 147 -1.41 14.98 -18.02
CA VAL A 147 -0.50 13.88 -18.34
C VAL A 147 -1.16 12.55 -17.95
N SER A 148 -0.94 11.51 -18.78
CA SER A 148 -1.53 10.17 -18.59
C SER A 148 -3.05 10.17 -18.46
N LYS A 149 -3.74 11.15 -19.08
CA LYS A 149 -5.21 11.35 -18.99
C LYS A 149 -5.70 11.48 -17.54
N GLY A 150 -4.96 12.22 -16.72
CA GLY A 150 -5.22 12.37 -15.29
C GLY A 150 -6.63 12.84 -14.99
N THR A 151 -7.40 12.02 -14.29
CA THR A 151 -8.75 12.36 -13.82
C THR A 151 -8.81 12.59 -12.33
N TYR A 152 -7.80 12.16 -11.59
CA TYR A 152 -7.66 12.29 -10.14
C TYR A 152 -8.93 11.89 -9.38
N PRO A 153 -9.39 10.63 -9.55
CA PRO A 153 -10.72 10.24 -9.15
C PRO A 153 -10.97 10.34 -7.63
N TYR A 154 -10.00 9.93 -6.80
CA TYR A 154 -10.11 10.10 -5.34
C TYR A 154 -10.05 11.56 -4.91
N PHE A 155 -9.13 12.34 -5.47
CA PHE A 155 -9.00 13.76 -5.17
C PHE A 155 -10.30 14.53 -5.41
N LYS A 156 -10.99 14.20 -6.51
CA LYS A 156 -12.31 14.76 -6.85
C LYS A 156 -13.43 14.18 -5.98
N ALA A 157 -13.46 12.87 -5.76
CA ALA A 157 -14.48 12.21 -4.92
C ALA A 157 -14.46 12.74 -3.49
N MET A 158 -13.26 12.98 -2.95
CA MET A 158 -13.06 13.59 -1.61
C MET A 158 -13.24 15.11 -1.61
N LYS A 159 -13.64 15.69 -2.75
CA LYS A 159 -13.91 17.13 -2.92
C LYS A 159 -12.73 18.06 -2.55
N PHE A 160 -11.50 17.59 -2.73
CA PHE A 160 -10.32 18.39 -2.46
C PHE A 160 -10.27 19.70 -3.27
N PRO A 161 -10.71 19.77 -4.55
CA PRO A 161 -10.77 21.03 -5.27
C PRO A 161 -11.64 22.10 -4.60
N ASP A 162 -12.74 21.70 -3.94
CA ASP A 162 -13.62 22.61 -3.21
C ASP A 162 -13.14 22.89 -1.78
N LEU A 163 -12.40 21.94 -1.21
CA LEU A 163 -11.92 21.98 0.16
C LEU A 163 -10.67 22.82 0.31
N LEU A 164 -9.72 22.69 -0.59
CA LEU A 164 -8.43 23.37 -0.53
C LEU A 164 -8.57 24.83 -0.99
N LYS A 165 -8.12 25.76 -0.14
CA LYS A 165 -7.96 27.17 -0.50
C LYS A 165 -6.58 27.43 -1.08
N SER A 166 -5.53 26.93 -0.41
CA SER A 166 -4.15 27.06 -0.87
C SER A 166 -3.27 25.93 -0.33
N VAL A 167 -2.20 25.63 -1.07
CA VAL A 167 -1.06 24.81 -0.64
C VAL A 167 0.19 25.61 -0.94
N GLU A 168 0.90 26.04 0.10
CA GLU A 168 1.94 27.07 0.00
C GLU A 168 3.26 26.57 0.61
N LYS A 169 4.34 26.83 -0.07
CA LYS A 169 5.69 26.70 0.46
C LYS A 169 5.98 27.90 1.37
N VAL A 170 6.19 27.65 2.67
CA VAL A 170 6.63 28.67 3.62
C VAL A 170 8.15 28.82 3.56
N ASP A 171 8.84 27.68 3.58
CA ASP A 171 10.28 27.53 3.33
C ASP A 171 10.55 26.11 2.80
N ASP A 172 11.82 25.73 2.62
CA ASP A 172 12.19 24.42 2.06
C ASP A 172 11.70 23.22 2.90
N ASN A 173 11.44 23.42 4.18
CA ASN A 173 11.00 22.37 5.09
C ASN A 173 9.65 22.63 5.76
N THR A 174 8.91 23.62 5.30
CA THR A 174 7.61 23.99 5.87
C THR A 174 6.58 24.23 4.78
N VAL A 175 5.47 23.52 4.85
CA VAL A 175 4.32 23.67 3.95
C VAL A 175 3.10 24.07 4.75
N ARG A 176 2.33 25.02 4.23
CA ARG A 176 1.05 25.46 4.78
C ARG A 176 -0.08 25.06 3.83
N ILE A 177 -1.08 24.39 4.38
CA ILE A 177 -2.32 24.06 3.67
C ILE A 177 -3.46 24.79 4.35
N THR A 178 -4.20 25.59 3.57
CA THR A 178 -5.38 26.32 4.06
C THR A 178 -6.63 25.76 3.41
N LEU A 179 -7.67 25.57 4.20
CA LEU A 179 -8.97 25.06 3.78
C LEU A 179 -9.99 26.18 3.61
N ASN A 180 -10.95 26.00 2.72
CA ASN A 180 -12.11 26.87 2.55
C ASN A 180 -13.16 26.69 3.67
N LYS A 181 -13.18 25.51 4.31
CA LYS A 181 -14.08 25.16 5.41
C LYS A 181 -13.44 24.10 6.30
N LYS A 182 -13.87 24.03 7.58
CA LYS A 182 -13.41 22.96 8.47
C LYS A 182 -13.80 21.60 7.95
N ASP A 183 -12.86 20.67 8.01
CA ASP A 183 -13.09 19.25 7.68
C ASP A 183 -12.34 18.37 8.68
N ALA A 184 -13.09 17.65 9.49
CA ALA A 184 -12.53 16.77 10.53
C ALA A 184 -11.76 15.57 9.96
N THR A 185 -12.01 15.23 8.70
CA THR A 185 -11.38 14.09 8.02
C THR A 185 -10.17 14.48 7.18
N PHE A 186 -9.89 15.79 7.04
CA PHE A 186 -8.84 16.27 6.16
C PHE A 186 -7.47 15.67 6.48
N LEU A 187 -7.07 15.67 7.76
CA LEU A 187 -5.77 15.12 8.14
C LEU A 187 -5.67 13.61 7.86
N ALA A 188 -6.74 12.86 8.12
CA ALA A 188 -6.79 11.43 7.79
C ALA A 188 -6.74 11.18 6.27
N SER A 189 -7.35 12.06 5.49
CA SER A 189 -7.30 11.99 4.02
C SER A 189 -5.89 12.18 3.47
N LEU A 190 -5.01 12.90 4.18
CA LEU A 190 -3.59 13.03 3.81
C LEU A 190 -2.78 11.74 4.03
N GLY A 191 -3.29 10.80 4.79
CA GLY A 191 -2.74 9.45 4.96
C GLY A 191 -3.14 8.47 3.85
N MET A 192 -4.03 8.87 2.94
CA MET A 192 -4.53 8.00 1.87
C MET A 192 -3.55 7.94 0.67
N ASP A 193 -3.61 6.86 -0.07
CA ASP A 193 -2.67 6.53 -1.15
C ASP A 193 -2.59 7.58 -2.26
N PHE A 194 -3.71 8.21 -2.62
CA PHE A 194 -3.78 9.22 -3.69
C PHE A 194 -3.03 10.53 -3.38
N ILE A 195 -2.69 10.78 -2.11
CA ILE A 195 -1.87 11.93 -1.65
C ILE A 195 -0.40 11.53 -1.48
N SER A 196 0.08 10.55 -2.20
CA SER A 196 1.51 10.21 -2.27
C SER A 196 2.33 11.40 -2.79
N ILE A 197 3.54 11.58 -2.23
CA ILE A 197 4.42 12.68 -2.60
C ILE A 197 5.36 12.23 -3.73
N TYR A 198 5.34 12.98 -4.82
CA TYR A 198 6.15 12.77 -6.02
C TYR A 198 7.39 13.69 -5.99
N SER A 199 8.44 13.32 -6.72
CA SER A 199 9.59 14.21 -6.91
C SER A 199 9.29 15.26 -7.97
N ALA A 200 9.29 16.53 -7.59
CA ALA A 200 9.18 17.65 -8.52
C ALA A 200 10.38 17.71 -9.47
N GLU A 201 11.59 17.39 -8.97
CA GLU A 201 12.82 17.36 -9.76
C GLU A 201 12.76 16.30 -10.86
N TYR A 202 12.27 15.09 -10.54
CA TYR A 202 12.06 14.03 -11.53
C TYR A 202 11.01 14.44 -12.57
N ALA A 203 9.93 15.02 -12.13
CA ALA A 203 8.91 15.54 -13.03
C ALA A 203 9.50 16.59 -13.98
N ASP A 204 10.21 17.58 -13.48
CA ASP A 204 10.86 18.61 -14.30
C ASP A 204 11.83 18.01 -15.32
N ALA A 205 12.63 17.01 -14.90
CA ALA A 205 13.55 16.32 -15.79
C ALA A 205 12.82 15.60 -16.93
N MET A 206 11.72 14.89 -16.62
CA MET A 206 10.93 14.16 -17.62
C MET A 206 10.15 15.09 -18.54
N LEU A 207 9.65 16.22 -18.03
CA LEU A 207 8.99 17.23 -18.84
C LEU A 207 9.98 17.86 -19.86
N LYS A 208 11.17 18.22 -19.40
CA LYS A 208 12.25 18.75 -20.28
C LYS A 208 12.71 17.73 -21.31
N ALA A 209 12.66 16.44 -20.98
CA ALA A 209 12.97 15.35 -21.89
C ALA A 209 11.84 15.02 -22.91
N GLY A 210 10.68 15.70 -22.81
CA GLY A 210 9.51 15.43 -23.64
C GLY A 210 8.81 14.09 -23.35
N LYS A 211 8.97 13.55 -22.15
CA LYS A 211 8.44 12.24 -21.71
C LYS A 211 7.73 12.36 -20.35
N PRO A 212 6.80 13.28 -20.16
CA PRO A 212 6.21 13.53 -18.85
C PRO A 212 5.47 12.33 -18.26
N GLU A 213 4.89 11.44 -19.09
CA GLU A 213 4.20 10.24 -18.67
C GLU A 213 5.11 9.21 -17.97
N THR A 214 6.42 9.39 -18.09
CA THR A 214 7.40 8.48 -17.45
C THR A 214 7.23 8.43 -15.94
N ILE A 215 6.90 9.53 -15.28
CA ILE A 215 6.73 9.56 -13.83
C ILE A 215 5.56 8.67 -13.34
N ASP A 216 4.59 8.39 -14.20
CA ASP A 216 3.42 7.56 -13.89
C ASP A 216 3.65 6.08 -14.19
N ASN A 217 4.63 5.76 -15.05
CA ASN A 217 4.95 4.41 -15.49
C ASN A 217 6.23 3.85 -14.86
N LYS A 218 7.16 4.71 -14.48
CA LYS A 218 8.43 4.39 -13.82
C LYS A 218 8.57 5.25 -12.57
N PRO A 219 7.88 4.86 -11.50
CA PRO A 219 7.74 5.70 -10.33
C PRO A 219 9.07 5.90 -9.59
N VAL A 220 9.29 7.12 -9.13
CA VAL A 220 10.38 7.52 -8.23
C VAL A 220 9.77 8.15 -7.00
N GLY A 221 10.07 7.60 -5.84
CA GLY A 221 9.57 8.06 -4.55
C GLY A 221 10.62 7.98 -3.46
N THR A 222 10.17 8.02 -2.22
CA THR A 222 10.99 7.97 -1.01
C THR A 222 10.78 6.70 -0.19
N GLY A 223 10.02 5.74 -0.74
CA GLY A 223 9.56 4.53 -0.06
C GLY A 223 10.62 3.45 0.17
N PRO A 224 10.22 2.33 0.81
CA PRO A 224 11.15 1.26 1.20
C PRO A 224 11.69 0.45 0.03
N PHE A 225 11.05 0.50 -1.15
CA PHE A 225 11.47 -0.23 -2.34
C PHE A 225 11.58 0.69 -3.56
N ILE A 226 12.63 0.48 -4.34
CA ILE A 226 12.90 1.14 -5.62
C ILE A 226 12.31 0.31 -6.74
N PHE A 227 11.48 0.90 -7.59
CA PHE A 227 10.95 0.26 -8.78
C PHE A 227 12.07 -0.02 -9.80
N VAL A 228 12.11 -1.24 -10.34
CA VAL A 228 13.11 -1.67 -11.32
C VAL A 228 12.52 -1.83 -12.70
N ASP A 229 11.44 -2.61 -12.81
CA ASP A 229 10.83 -2.94 -14.11
C ASP A 229 9.40 -3.48 -13.93
N TYR A 230 8.61 -3.35 -14.98
CA TYR A 230 7.30 -3.97 -15.11
C TYR A 230 7.15 -4.65 -16.45
N LYS A 231 6.97 -5.95 -16.41
CA LYS A 231 6.54 -6.74 -17.58
C LYS A 231 5.03 -6.86 -17.53
N THR A 232 4.37 -6.21 -18.49
CA THR A 232 2.90 -6.15 -18.57
C THR A 232 2.28 -7.54 -18.38
N ASP A 233 1.28 -7.61 -17.51
CA ASP A 233 0.53 -8.82 -17.16
C ASP A 233 1.38 -10.00 -16.62
N GLN A 234 2.62 -9.76 -16.25
CA GLN A 234 3.51 -10.76 -15.69
C GLN A 234 3.98 -10.41 -14.27
N ALA A 235 4.81 -9.38 -14.14
CA ALA A 235 5.33 -9.00 -12.84
C ALA A 235 5.88 -7.57 -12.80
N ALA A 236 5.77 -6.92 -11.64
CA ALA A 236 6.54 -5.75 -11.26
C ALA A 236 7.68 -6.16 -10.31
N GLN A 237 8.86 -5.59 -10.50
CA GLN A 237 10.07 -5.92 -9.77
C GLN A 237 10.63 -4.70 -9.05
N TYR A 238 11.10 -4.93 -7.84
CA TYR A 238 11.64 -3.90 -6.95
C TYR A 238 12.88 -4.41 -6.25
N VAL A 239 13.75 -3.47 -5.86
CA VAL A 239 14.89 -3.71 -4.97
C VAL A 239 14.76 -2.86 -3.70
N ALA A 240 15.36 -3.30 -2.63
CA ALA A 240 15.36 -2.53 -1.38
C ALA A 240 15.98 -1.14 -1.56
N ASN A 241 15.40 -0.15 -0.90
CA ASN A 241 15.99 1.17 -0.77
C ASN A 241 16.98 1.16 0.40
N GLU A 242 18.27 1.14 0.08
CA GLU A 242 19.36 1.10 1.08
C GLU A 242 19.39 2.37 1.96
N THR A 243 18.82 3.47 1.47
CA THR A 243 18.80 4.78 2.14
C THR A 243 17.43 5.15 2.69
N TYR A 244 16.55 4.17 2.87
CA TYR A 244 15.20 4.43 3.35
C TYR A 244 15.21 5.09 4.73
N TRP A 245 14.55 6.21 4.87
CA TRP A 245 14.59 7.08 6.05
C TRP A 245 14.01 6.43 7.34
N LYS A 246 13.14 5.41 7.22
CA LYS A 246 12.67 4.57 8.34
C LYS A 246 13.57 3.35 8.60
N GLY A 247 14.70 3.24 7.92
CA GLY A 247 15.58 2.08 7.96
C GLY A 247 15.30 1.08 6.83
N ARG A 248 16.37 0.42 6.38
CA ARG A 248 16.30 -0.57 5.30
C ARG A 248 15.39 -1.74 5.66
N THR A 249 14.57 -2.16 4.71
CA THR A 249 13.80 -3.40 4.83
C THR A 249 14.74 -4.63 4.88
N PRO A 250 14.39 -5.71 5.61
CA PRO A 250 15.17 -6.95 5.62
C PRO A 250 15.15 -7.72 4.30
N LEU A 251 14.22 -7.39 3.39
CA LEU A 251 14.13 -7.98 2.06
C LEU A 251 15.08 -7.27 1.09
N ASP A 252 15.72 -8.03 0.20
CA ASP A 252 16.54 -7.45 -0.87
C ASP A 252 15.73 -7.11 -2.11
N ARG A 253 14.70 -7.94 -2.38
CA ARG A 253 13.84 -7.81 -3.55
C ARG A 253 12.39 -8.06 -3.20
N LEU A 254 11.50 -7.37 -3.90
CA LEU A 254 10.07 -7.64 -3.94
C LEU A 254 9.67 -7.89 -5.40
N VAL A 255 8.90 -8.95 -5.62
CA VAL A 255 8.27 -9.25 -6.92
C VAL A 255 6.77 -9.31 -6.73
N ILE A 256 6.03 -8.49 -7.45
CA ILE A 256 4.57 -8.58 -7.51
C ILE A 256 4.22 -9.33 -8.78
N SER A 257 3.91 -10.62 -8.66
CA SER A 257 3.59 -11.53 -9.76
C SER A 257 2.09 -11.59 -10.02
N ILE A 258 1.69 -11.46 -11.29
CA ILE A 258 0.29 -11.47 -11.68
C ILE A 258 -0.14 -12.89 -11.98
N VAL A 259 -1.06 -13.43 -11.17
CA VAL A 259 -1.59 -14.79 -11.25
C VAL A 259 -3.11 -14.71 -11.06
N PRO A 260 -3.90 -14.56 -12.13
CA PRO A 260 -5.34 -14.27 -12.04
C PRO A 260 -6.17 -15.36 -11.33
N ASP A 261 -5.86 -16.63 -11.59
CA ASP A 261 -6.61 -17.75 -11.04
C ASP A 261 -6.27 -18.02 -9.57
N ALA A 262 -7.25 -18.04 -8.68
CA ALA A 262 -7.06 -18.17 -7.24
C ALA A 262 -6.54 -19.57 -6.82
N THR A 263 -6.95 -20.61 -7.53
CA THR A 263 -6.47 -21.98 -7.27
C THR A 263 -5.00 -22.11 -7.62
N THR A 264 -4.60 -21.53 -8.75
CA THR A 264 -3.18 -21.46 -9.18
C THR A 264 -2.35 -20.64 -8.18
N ARG A 265 -2.87 -19.51 -7.66
CA ARG A 265 -2.17 -18.74 -6.61
C ARG A 265 -1.93 -19.58 -5.36
N TYR A 266 -2.95 -20.31 -4.90
CA TYR A 266 -2.80 -21.17 -3.73
C TYR A 266 -1.80 -22.31 -3.98
N ALA A 267 -1.86 -22.96 -5.13
CA ALA A 267 -0.89 -24.00 -5.50
C ALA A 267 0.56 -23.47 -5.53
N LYS A 268 0.76 -22.25 -6.05
CA LYS A 268 2.08 -21.57 -6.05
C LYS A 268 2.55 -21.22 -4.64
N LEU A 269 1.64 -20.80 -3.75
CA LEU A 269 1.96 -20.55 -2.33
C LEU A 269 2.43 -21.85 -1.66
N GLN A 270 1.70 -22.96 -1.84
CA GLN A 270 2.07 -24.28 -1.29
C GLN A 270 3.42 -24.81 -1.83
N ALA A 271 3.75 -24.44 -3.07
CA ALA A 271 5.01 -24.79 -3.73
C ALA A 271 6.17 -23.85 -3.38
N GLY A 272 5.95 -22.78 -2.59
CA GLY A 272 6.96 -21.78 -2.27
C GLY A 272 7.35 -20.88 -3.45
N SER A 273 6.53 -20.83 -4.51
CA SER A 273 6.73 -19.90 -5.65
C SER A 273 6.06 -18.54 -5.44
N CYS A 274 5.17 -18.45 -4.46
CA CYS A 274 4.63 -17.23 -3.89
C CYS A 274 4.82 -17.29 -2.37
N ASP A 275 5.17 -16.15 -1.77
CA ASP A 275 5.27 -16.00 -0.32
C ASP A 275 3.99 -15.40 0.28
N LEU A 276 3.22 -14.67 -0.54
CA LEU A 276 1.95 -14.05 -0.15
C LEU A 276 0.94 -14.14 -1.29
N ILE A 277 -0.29 -14.47 -0.94
CA ILE A 277 -1.46 -14.32 -1.81
C ILE A 277 -2.55 -13.54 -1.07
N LEU A 278 -3.34 -12.75 -1.79
CA LEU A 278 -4.54 -12.11 -1.26
C LEU A 278 -5.78 -12.72 -1.89
N PHE A 279 -6.88 -12.68 -1.16
CA PHE A 279 -8.20 -13.09 -1.62
C PHE A 279 -8.19 -14.52 -2.22
N PRO A 280 -7.86 -15.53 -1.41
CA PRO A 280 -8.01 -16.92 -1.82
C PRO A 280 -9.49 -17.26 -2.05
N ASN A 281 -9.77 -18.41 -2.69
CA ASN A 281 -11.12 -18.94 -2.72
C ASN A 281 -11.63 -19.19 -1.31
N VAL A 282 -12.84 -18.74 -1.02
CA VAL A 282 -13.46 -18.93 0.31
C VAL A 282 -13.59 -20.42 0.63
N ALA A 283 -13.85 -21.24 -0.38
CA ALA A 283 -13.90 -22.72 -0.25
C ALA A 283 -12.59 -23.35 0.25
N ASP A 284 -11.45 -22.69 0.02
CA ASP A 284 -10.13 -23.20 0.44
C ASP A 284 -9.75 -22.77 1.87
N LEU A 285 -10.48 -21.86 2.51
CA LEU A 285 -10.11 -21.30 3.82
C LEU A 285 -10.01 -22.36 4.91
N ALA A 286 -10.97 -23.31 4.94
CA ALA A 286 -10.95 -24.41 5.93
C ALA A 286 -9.70 -25.28 5.79
N LYS A 287 -9.27 -25.54 4.55
CA LYS A 287 -8.04 -26.28 4.23
C LYS A 287 -6.80 -25.48 4.62
N MET A 288 -6.79 -24.16 4.31
CA MET A 288 -5.67 -23.28 4.65
C MET A 288 -5.44 -23.17 6.15
N LYS A 289 -6.51 -23.16 6.97
CA LYS A 289 -6.42 -23.13 8.44
C LYS A 289 -5.67 -24.35 9.03
N THR A 290 -5.69 -25.47 8.34
CA THR A 290 -5.07 -26.73 8.79
C THR A 290 -3.78 -27.06 8.05
N ASP A 291 -3.40 -26.30 7.02
CA ASP A 291 -2.20 -26.52 6.25
C ASP A 291 -0.95 -26.00 6.99
N PRO A 292 -0.03 -26.85 7.47
CA PRO A 292 1.14 -26.40 8.23
C PRO A 292 2.15 -25.60 7.39
N LYS A 293 2.00 -25.56 6.06
CA LYS A 293 2.89 -24.84 5.16
C LYS A 293 2.49 -23.39 4.95
N VAL A 294 1.29 -22.98 5.37
CA VAL A 294 0.77 -21.64 5.16
C VAL A 294 0.26 -21.05 6.46
N GLN A 295 0.33 -19.74 6.56
CA GLN A 295 -0.31 -18.97 7.62
C GLN A 295 -1.50 -18.22 7.02
N LEU A 296 -2.71 -18.51 7.50
CA LEU A 296 -3.90 -17.76 7.15
C LEU A 296 -4.06 -16.58 8.11
N LEU A 297 -4.02 -15.36 7.56
CA LEU A 297 -4.27 -14.11 8.29
C LEU A 297 -5.66 -13.60 7.90
N GLU A 298 -6.55 -13.50 8.86
CA GLU A 298 -7.90 -12.97 8.70
C GLU A 298 -8.05 -11.68 9.49
N GLN A 299 -8.52 -10.63 8.83
CA GLN A 299 -8.81 -9.35 9.48
C GLN A 299 -10.15 -8.81 9.00
N LYS A 300 -10.93 -8.26 9.92
CA LYS A 300 -12.16 -7.55 9.57
C LYS A 300 -11.82 -6.35 8.70
N GLY A 301 -12.41 -6.33 7.50
CA GLY A 301 -12.22 -5.25 6.54
C GLY A 301 -13.06 -4.01 6.85
N LEU A 302 -12.79 -2.95 6.08
CA LEU A 302 -13.57 -1.72 6.09
C LEU A 302 -14.65 -1.71 4.99
N ASN A 303 -14.77 -2.78 4.21
CA ASN A 303 -15.70 -2.86 3.10
C ASN A 303 -17.09 -3.28 3.58
N VAL A 304 -18.11 -2.60 3.04
CA VAL A 304 -19.51 -2.95 3.22
C VAL A 304 -20.12 -3.22 1.85
N ALA A 305 -20.71 -4.40 1.67
CA ALA A 305 -21.51 -4.73 0.49
C ALA A 305 -22.96 -4.29 0.74
N TYR A 306 -23.55 -3.60 -0.23
CA TYR A 306 -24.89 -3.06 -0.12
C TYR A 306 -25.60 -3.00 -1.48
N ILE A 307 -26.93 -2.89 -1.45
CA ILE A 307 -27.76 -2.58 -2.61
C ILE A 307 -28.12 -1.09 -2.54
N ALA A 308 -27.73 -0.33 -3.56
CA ALA A 308 -28.07 1.08 -3.65
C ALA A 308 -29.41 1.27 -4.38
N PHE A 309 -30.28 2.10 -3.83
CA PHE A 309 -31.51 2.50 -4.47
C PHE A 309 -31.43 3.93 -5.03
N ASN A 310 -31.83 4.13 -6.29
CA ASN A 310 -32.00 5.48 -6.80
C ASN A 310 -33.31 6.06 -6.27
N THR A 311 -33.21 6.86 -5.22
CA THR A 311 -34.37 7.43 -4.51
C THR A 311 -35.10 8.55 -5.27
N GLU A 312 -34.61 8.95 -6.44
CA GLU A 312 -35.25 9.90 -7.34
C GLU A 312 -36.11 9.21 -8.40
N LYS A 313 -36.08 7.87 -8.44
CA LYS A 313 -36.85 7.07 -9.44
C LYS A 313 -37.84 6.12 -8.78
N ALA A 314 -39.07 6.10 -9.32
CA ALA A 314 -40.04 5.10 -8.94
C ALA A 314 -39.54 3.67 -9.27
N PRO A 315 -39.83 2.66 -8.44
CA PRO A 315 -40.64 2.74 -7.21
C PRO A 315 -39.82 3.09 -5.96
N PHE A 316 -38.50 3.38 -6.11
CA PHE A 316 -37.58 3.57 -4.99
C PHE A 316 -37.63 4.98 -4.36
N ASP A 317 -38.37 5.90 -4.95
CA ASP A 317 -38.76 7.18 -4.34
C ASP A 317 -39.68 6.99 -3.13
N ASN A 318 -40.42 5.88 -3.08
CA ASN A 318 -41.29 5.52 -1.94
C ASN A 318 -40.50 4.83 -0.85
N VAL A 319 -40.49 5.42 0.36
CA VAL A 319 -39.78 4.88 1.52
C VAL A 319 -40.29 3.50 1.92
N LYS A 320 -41.59 3.22 1.82
CA LYS A 320 -42.18 1.93 2.17
C LYS A 320 -41.68 0.80 1.27
N VAL A 321 -41.47 1.08 -0.02
CA VAL A 321 -40.86 0.11 -0.96
C VAL A 321 -39.44 -0.23 -0.53
N ARG A 322 -38.63 0.76 -0.16
CA ARG A 322 -37.25 0.52 0.34
C ARG A 322 -37.24 -0.26 1.65
N GLN A 323 -38.19 0.03 2.56
CA GLN A 323 -38.35 -0.73 3.81
C GLN A 323 -38.76 -2.18 3.53
N ALA A 324 -39.75 -2.40 2.68
CA ALA A 324 -40.16 -3.75 2.29
C ALA A 324 -39.04 -4.57 1.69
N LEU A 325 -38.19 -3.96 0.86
CA LEU A 325 -37.00 -4.64 0.32
C LEU A 325 -35.97 -4.99 1.42
N ASN A 326 -35.81 -4.18 2.45
CA ASN A 326 -34.98 -4.52 3.57
C ASN A 326 -35.51 -5.72 4.38
N TYR A 327 -36.84 -5.83 4.57
CA TYR A 327 -37.46 -6.99 5.19
C TYR A 327 -37.37 -8.26 4.35
N ALA A 328 -37.38 -8.13 3.02
CA ALA A 328 -37.33 -9.25 2.08
C ALA A 328 -35.94 -9.87 1.89
N VAL A 329 -34.87 -9.23 2.40
CA VAL A 329 -33.49 -9.70 2.20
C VAL A 329 -33.03 -10.59 3.35
N ASP A 330 -32.85 -11.87 3.10
CA ASP A 330 -32.18 -12.80 4.04
C ASP A 330 -30.65 -12.60 3.96
N LYS A 331 -30.14 -11.68 4.80
CA LYS A 331 -28.70 -11.40 4.88
C LYS A 331 -27.89 -12.63 5.28
N LYS A 332 -28.45 -13.48 6.17
CA LYS A 332 -27.76 -14.68 6.62
C LYS A 332 -27.61 -15.69 5.48
N ALA A 333 -28.67 -15.96 4.73
CA ALA A 333 -28.61 -16.87 3.59
C ALA A 333 -27.60 -16.39 2.52
N ILE A 334 -27.54 -15.06 2.26
CA ILE A 334 -26.55 -14.48 1.34
C ILE A 334 -25.12 -14.69 1.87
N ILE A 335 -24.88 -14.44 3.16
CA ILE A 335 -23.55 -14.61 3.77
C ILE A 335 -23.12 -16.08 3.70
N ASP A 336 -24.02 -17.00 4.01
CA ASP A 336 -23.72 -18.44 3.98
C ASP A 336 -23.47 -18.94 2.55
N ALA A 337 -24.29 -18.51 1.57
CA ALA A 337 -24.20 -18.98 0.19
C ALA A 337 -23.04 -18.34 -0.60
N VAL A 338 -22.83 -17.03 -0.42
CA VAL A 338 -21.87 -16.27 -1.24
C VAL A 338 -20.51 -16.15 -0.55
N TYR A 339 -20.52 -15.87 0.73
CA TYR A 339 -19.30 -15.63 1.51
C TYR A 339 -18.89 -16.84 2.37
N GLN A 340 -19.66 -17.95 2.33
CA GLN A 340 -19.40 -19.18 3.10
C GLN A 340 -19.09 -18.90 4.59
N GLY A 341 -19.79 -17.93 5.17
CA GLY A 341 -19.60 -17.49 6.55
C GLY A 341 -18.46 -16.49 6.78
N ALA A 342 -17.72 -16.10 5.74
CA ALA A 342 -16.62 -15.13 5.85
C ALA A 342 -17.09 -13.66 5.84
N GLY A 343 -18.34 -13.40 6.21
CA GLY A 343 -18.95 -12.08 6.31
C GLY A 343 -19.71 -11.89 7.60
N THR A 344 -20.01 -10.63 7.94
CA THR A 344 -20.89 -10.24 9.05
C THR A 344 -22.04 -9.42 8.50
N ALA A 345 -23.28 -9.69 8.93
CA ALA A 345 -24.43 -8.90 8.51
C ALA A 345 -24.26 -7.43 8.92
N ALA A 346 -24.35 -6.55 7.93
CA ALA A 346 -24.29 -5.12 8.15
C ALA A 346 -25.68 -4.56 8.49
N LYS A 347 -25.75 -3.67 9.49
CA LYS A 347 -26.98 -2.97 9.91
C LYS A 347 -26.90 -1.46 9.69
N ASN A 348 -25.76 -0.95 9.25
CA ASN A 348 -25.58 0.44 8.83
C ASN A 348 -24.45 0.54 7.78
N PRO A 349 -24.25 1.68 7.12
CA PRO A 349 -23.27 1.83 6.04
C PRO A 349 -21.83 1.84 6.51
N LEU A 350 -21.57 1.89 7.82
CA LEU A 350 -20.22 1.85 8.37
C LEU A 350 -19.93 0.47 8.97
N PRO A 351 -18.72 -0.09 8.77
CA PRO A 351 -18.33 -1.33 9.42
C PRO A 351 -18.01 -1.11 10.90
N PRO A 352 -18.12 -2.15 11.76
CA PRO A 352 -17.86 -2.05 13.19
C PRO A 352 -16.43 -1.64 13.59
N THR A 353 -15.51 -1.66 12.64
CA THR A 353 -14.10 -1.26 12.82
C THR A 353 -13.89 0.25 12.76
N ILE A 354 -14.91 1.03 12.37
CA ILE A 354 -14.84 2.49 12.29
C ILE A 354 -15.37 3.10 13.59
N TRP A 355 -14.62 4.06 14.15
CA TRP A 355 -14.94 4.72 15.42
C TRP A 355 -16.33 5.38 15.51
N SER A 356 -16.91 5.75 14.35
CA SER A 356 -18.26 6.34 14.26
C SER A 356 -19.38 5.30 14.09
N TYR A 357 -19.06 3.98 14.16
CA TYR A 357 -20.08 2.93 14.10
C TYR A 357 -21.04 3.03 15.28
N ASN A 358 -22.35 3.02 14.98
CA ASN A 358 -23.37 3.02 16.00
C ASN A 358 -23.99 1.62 16.14
N ASP A 359 -23.72 0.96 17.25
CA ASP A 359 -24.21 -0.38 17.54
C ASP A 359 -25.67 -0.42 18.02
N GLU A 360 -26.24 0.74 18.39
CA GLU A 360 -27.64 0.84 18.81
C GLU A 360 -28.64 0.81 17.65
N ILE A 361 -28.18 0.98 16.42
CA ILE A 361 -29.04 0.88 15.24
C ILE A 361 -29.64 -0.53 15.18
N GLN A 362 -30.99 -0.58 15.15
CA GLN A 362 -31.71 -1.83 14.95
C GLN A 362 -31.77 -2.18 13.46
N ASP A 363 -31.41 -3.42 13.14
CA ASP A 363 -31.50 -3.94 11.78
C ASP A 363 -32.96 -4.33 11.47
N TYR A 364 -33.30 -4.34 10.18
CA TYR A 364 -34.56 -4.94 9.72
C TYR A 364 -34.46 -6.46 9.87
N PRO A 365 -35.45 -7.11 10.55
CA PRO A 365 -35.51 -8.56 10.54
C PRO A 365 -35.89 -9.08 9.15
N TYR A 366 -35.48 -10.29 8.81
CA TYR A 366 -35.97 -10.95 7.62
C TYR A 366 -37.43 -11.35 7.84
N ASP A 367 -38.34 -10.73 7.10
CA ASP A 367 -39.81 -10.94 7.14
C ASP A 367 -40.38 -10.61 5.75
N PRO A 368 -40.45 -11.59 4.84
CA PRO A 368 -40.85 -11.38 3.47
C PRO A 368 -42.39 -11.28 3.30
N GLU A 369 -43.19 -11.52 4.34
CA GLU A 369 -44.66 -11.39 4.32
C GLU A 369 -45.06 -9.95 4.65
#